data_9c98548c5ef9eca27e45a04d4e573997
#
_entry.id   9c98548c5ef9eca27e45a04d4e573997
#
_cell.length_a   1.000
_cell.length_b   1.000
_cell.length_c   1.000
_cell.angle_alpha   90.00
_cell.angle_beta   90.00
_cell.angle_gamma   90.00
#
_symmetry.space_group_name_H-M   'P 1'
#
loop_
_entity.id
_entity.type
_entity.pdbx_description
1 polymer ?
#
loop_
_entity_poly.entity_id
_entity_poly.type
_entity_poly.pdbx_seq_one_letter_code
_entity_poly.pdbx_strand_id
1 'polypeptide(L)'
;MSLPAFAPFQDLAKALLAHWSGADGDGSHDTSHLQRVWKNAAAIQAKEGGDAEVLFAATLLHDCVAVEKDSPLRAQASRLSAQKARQVLKSLDWPDAKIDAVAHAVEAHSFSACVVPTTLEAKVLQDADRLDAIGMVGVARCFYVAGRMGSALYDPADPHASERELDDTRFAIDHFRTKLLRLSTGFQTVTGTRMAIVRRDRLQRFLDEFADEI
;
A
#
# COMPACT_ATOMS: atom_id res chain seq x y z
N MET A 1 19.83 5.76 4.48
CA MET A 1 18.80 4.82 3.98
C MET A 1 19.31 3.40 4.17
N SER A 2 18.52 2.50 4.79
CA SER A 2 18.97 1.12 5.06
C SER A 2 18.76 0.25 3.83
N LEU A 3 19.76 0.17 2.92
CA LEU A 3 19.76 -0.69 1.74
C LEU A 3 19.67 -2.20 2.06
N PRO A 4 20.13 -2.72 3.24
CA PRO A 4 19.94 -4.12 3.60
C PRO A 4 18.49 -4.62 3.59
N ALA A 5 17.51 -3.74 3.80
CA ALA A 5 16.09 -4.09 3.74
C ALA A 5 15.62 -4.49 2.33
N PHE A 6 16.40 -4.20 1.29
CA PHE A 6 16.10 -4.51 -0.10
C PHE A 6 16.93 -5.69 -0.65
N ALA A 7 17.52 -6.51 0.23
CA ALA A 7 18.21 -7.72 -0.22
C ALA A 7 17.26 -8.63 -1.02
N PRO A 8 17.76 -9.31 -2.09
CA PRO A 8 19.13 -9.25 -2.63
C PRO A 8 19.34 -8.13 -3.68
N PHE A 9 18.43 -7.18 -3.83
CA PHE A 9 18.39 -6.18 -4.92
C PHE A 9 18.93 -4.79 -4.51
N GLN A 10 19.95 -4.72 -3.64
CA GLN A 10 20.44 -3.45 -3.09
C GLN A 10 20.96 -2.48 -4.16
N ASP A 11 21.66 -2.98 -5.18
CA ASP A 11 22.19 -2.13 -6.26
C ASP A 11 21.06 -1.60 -7.15
N LEU A 12 20.08 -2.44 -7.46
CA LEU A 12 18.89 -2.03 -8.17
C LEU A 12 18.07 -1.01 -7.33
N ALA A 13 17.95 -1.24 -6.02
CA ALA A 13 17.30 -0.28 -5.13
C ALA A 13 17.96 1.10 -5.20
N LYS A 14 19.30 1.15 -5.16
CA LYS A 14 20.07 2.40 -5.26
C LYS A 14 19.79 3.13 -6.58
N ALA A 15 19.77 2.38 -7.70
CA ALA A 15 19.49 2.95 -9.02
C ALA A 15 18.05 3.51 -9.11
N LEU A 16 17.05 2.75 -8.66
CA LEU A 16 15.64 3.14 -8.78
C LEU A 16 15.24 4.27 -7.81
N LEU A 17 15.74 4.25 -6.57
CA LEU A 17 15.45 5.27 -5.58
C LEU A 17 16.01 6.65 -5.94
N ALA A 18 17.02 6.73 -6.81
CA ALA A 18 17.51 8.00 -7.36
C ALA A 18 16.44 8.74 -8.20
N HIS A 19 15.44 8.01 -8.71
CA HIS A 19 14.33 8.56 -9.51
C HIS A 19 13.03 8.73 -8.73
N TRP A 20 13.04 8.39 -7.44
CA TRP A 20 11.86 8.51 -6.59
C TRP A 20 11.75 9.92 -6.02
N SER A 21 10.71 10.62 -6.40
CA SER A 21 10.36 11.92 -5.84
C SER A 21 9.28 11.74 -4.77
N GLY A 22 9.62 11.04 -3.69
CA GLY A 22 8.68 10.84 -2.58
C GLY A 22 8.17 12.16 -2.02
N ALA A 23 6.95 12.18 -1.53
CA ALA A 23 6.38 13.33 -0.85
C ALA A 23 7.21 13.60 0.42
N ASP A 24 8.03 14.65 0.39
CA ASP A 24 8.70 15.16 1.57
C ASP A 24 7.62 15.54 2.59
N GLY A 25 7.58 14.81 3.71
CA GLY A 25 6.72 15.11 4.85
C GLY A 25 5.47 14.24 5.05
N ASP A 26 5.14 13.28 4.17
CA ASP A 26 4.11 12.29 4.46
C ASP A 26 4.72 10.98 4.98
N GLY A 27 4.86 10.85 6.30
CA GLY A 27 5.38 9.64 6.95
C GLY A 27 4.56 8.37 6.72
N SER A 28 3.45 8.44 5.96
CA SER A 28 2.66 7.28 5.54
C SER A 28 3.09 6.70 4.19
N HIS A 29 3.84 7.46 3.36
CA HIS A 29 4.35 7.08 2.05
C HIS A 29 5.85 7.37 1.90
N ASP A 30 6.62 7.06 2.93
CA ASP A 30 8.07 7.18 2.96
C ASP A 30 8.78 5.89 2.51
N THR A 31 10.10 5.88 2.58
CA THR A 31 10.91 4.69 2.27
C THR A 31 10.59 3.49 3.16
N SER A 32 10.03 3.70 4.36
CA SER A 32 9.61 2.61 5.24
C SER A 32 8.39 1.87 4.69
N HIS A 33 7.49 2.59 3.98
CA HIS A 33 6.40 1.99 3.22
C HIS A 33 6.93 1.05 2.13
N LEU A 34 7.87 1.51 1.29
CA LEU A 34 8.48 0.67 0.24
C LEU A 34 9.12 -0.60 0.82
N GLN A 35 9.80 -0.49 1.96
CA GLN A 35 10.40 -1.66 2.64
C GLN A 35 9.35 -2.64 3.13
N ARG A 36 8.23 -2.16 3.69
CA ARG A 36 7.12 -3.02 4.14
C ARG A 36 6.39 -3.67 2.98
N VAL A 37 6.14 -2.91 1.90
CA VAL A 37 5.53 -3.46 0.68
C VAL A 37 6.45 -4.52 0.07
N TRP A 38 7.76 -4.26 -0.05
CA TRP A 38 8.71 -5.27 -0.52
C TRP A 38 8.72 -6.53 0.36
N LYS A 39 8.75 -6.37 1.68
CA LYS A 39 8.66 -7.51 2.60
C LYS A 39 7.42 -8.37 2.37
N ASN A 40 6.26 -7.73 2.16
CA ASN A 40 5.02 -8.43 1.85
C ASN A 40 5.11 -9.11 0.49
N ALA A 41 5.58 -8.39 -0.55
CA ALA A 41 5.71 -8.89 -1.91
C ALA A 41 6.65 -10.09 -1.99
N ALA A 42 7.82 -10.03 -1.36
CA ALA A 42 8.78 -11.13 -1.30
C ALA A 42 8.20 -12.36 -0.57
N ALA A 43 7.43 -12.15 0.51
CA ALA A 43 6.78 -13.25 1.23
C ALA A 43 5.70 -13.96 0.39
N ILE A 44 4.95 -13.21 -0.42
CA ILE A 44 3.96 -13.76 -1.34
C ILE A 44 4.69 -14.46 -2.50
N GLN A 45 5.65 -13.79 -3.14
CA GLN A 45 6.43 -14.29 -4.27
C GLN A 45 7.13 -15.62 -3.94
N ALA A 46 7.67 -15.77 -2.74
CA ALA A 46 8.32 -17.01 -2.30
C ALA A 46 7.36 -18.23 -2.27
N LYS A 47 6.04 -18.04 -2.28
CA LYS A 47 5.01 -19.09 -2.28
C LYS A 47 4.29 -19.23 -3.61
N GLU A 48 4.05 -18.11 -4.28
CA GLU A 48 3.25 -18.04 -5.50
C GLU A 48 4.12 -18.06 -6.78
N GLY A 49 5.42 -17.72 -6.68
CA GLY A 49 6.33 -17.58 -7.82
C GLY A 49 6.32 -16.19 -8.44
N GLY A 50 6.67 -16.12 -9.72
CA GLY A 50 6.80 -14.88 -10.48
C GLY A 50 8.25 -14.36 -10.54
N ASP A 51 8.51 -13.40 -11.45
CA ASP A 51 9.83 -12.77 -11.62
C ASP A 51 10.11 -11.78 -10.46
N ALA A 52 11.04 -12.17 -9.59
CA ALA A 52 11.38 -11.38 -8.40
C ALA A 52 12.00 -10.02 -8.74
N GLU A 53 12.73 -9.90 -9.86
CA GLU A 53 13.33 -8.63 -10.29
C GLU A 53 12.28 -7.66 -10.81
N VAL A 54 11.32 -8.15 -11.62
CA VAL A 54 10.15 -7.38 -12.07
C VAL A 54 9.32 -6.91 -10.88
N LEU A 55 9.03 -7.81 -9.95
CA LEU A 55 8.24 -7.49 -8.76
C LEU A 55 8.95 -6.46 -7.86
N PHE A 56 10.27 -6.60 -7.70
CA PHE A 56 11.06 -5.64 -6.93
C PHE A 56 11.04 -4.25 -7.55
N ALA A 57 11.33 -4.15 -8.86
CA ALA A 57 11.30 -2.88 -9.58
C ALA A 57 9.90 -2.23 -9.52
N ALA A 58 8.85 -3.02 -9.72
CA ALA A 58 7.47 -2.55 -9.61
C ALA A 58 7.15 -2.04 -8.19
N THR A 59 7.64 -2.73 -7.15
CA THR A 59 7.47 -2.30 -5.75
C THR A 59 8.13 -0.94 -5.48
N LEU A 60 9.32 -0.69 -6.00
CA LEU A 60 10.00 0.59 -5.76
C LEU A 60 9.41 1.75 -6.58
N LEU A 61 8.79 1.44 -7.71
CA LEU A 61 8.29 2.46 -8.64
C LEU A 61 6.76 2.67 -8.57
N HIS A 62 6.00 1.90 -7.76
CA HIS A 62 4.54 1.96 -7.78
C HIS A 62 3.98 3.35 -7.44
N ASP A 63 4.62 4.06 -6.51
CA ASP A 63 4.26 5.42 -6.10
C ASP A 63 5.39 6.43 -6.38
N CYS A 64 6.16 6.25 -7.47
CA CYS A 64 7.29 7.13 -7.82
C CYS A 64 6.88 8.51 -8.33
N VAL A 65 5.59 8.75 -8.55
CA VAL A 65 5.00 10.06 -8.85
C VAL A 65 4.08 10.46 -7.72
N ALA A 66 4.47 11.47 -6.95
CA ALA A 66 3.60 12.04 -5.93
C ALA A 66 2.46 12.85 -6.57
N VAL A 67 1.22 12.54 -6.21
CA VAL A 67 0.02 13.31 -6.60
C VAL A 67 -0.74 13.65 -5.33
N GLU A 68 -0.95 14.93 -5.09
CA GLU A 68 -1.68 15.42 -3.90
C GLU A 68 -3.08 14.80 -3.82
N LYS A 69 -3.58 14.61 -2.57
CA LYS A 69 -4.87 13.94 -2.32
C LYS A 69 -6.07 14.68 -2.88
N ASP A 70 -6.00 16.00 -2.94
CA ASP A 70 -7.00 16.93 -3.49
C ASP A 70 -6.83 17.25 -4.98
N SER A 71 -5.78 16.71 -5.61
CA SER A 71 -5.52 16.91 -7.03
C SER A 71 -6.54 16.19 -7.90
N PRO A 72 -7.04 16.83 -8.99
CA PRO A 72 -7.88 16.15 -9.99
C PRO A 72 -7.16 15.01 -10.72
N LEU A 73 -5.82 14.96 -10.63
CA LEU A 73 -5.00 13.89 -11.19
C LEU A 73 -4.87 12.67 -10.25
N ARG A 74 -5.47 12.70 -9.04
CA ARG A 74 -5.34 11.60 -8.06
C ARG A 74 -5.72 10.24 -8.63
N ALA A 75 -6.79 10.16 -9.42
CA ALA A 75 -7.23 8.92 -10.08
C ALA A 75 -6.24 8.42 -11.15
N GLN A 76 -5.29 9.25 -11.59
CA GLN A 76 -4.29 8.91 -12.59
C GLN A 76 -2.90 8.64 -11.99
N ALA A 77 -2.73 8.70 -10.68
CA ALA A 77 -1.43 8.60 -10.01
C ALA A 77 -0.66 7.32 -10.40
N SER A 78 -1.31 6.16 -10.39
CA SER A 78 -0.67 4.90 -10.78
C SER A 78 -0.30 4.84 -12.25
N ARG A 79 -1.09 5.45 -13.14
CA ARG A 79 -0.75 5.56 -14.58
C ARG A 79 0.45 6.46 -14.81
N LEU A 80 0.53 7.58 -14.10
CA LEU A 80 1.68 8.48 -14.15
C LEU A 80 2.94 7.79 -13.61
N SER A 81 2.82 7.04 -12.53
CA SER A 81 3.91 6.22 -12.00
C SER A 81 4.34 5.14 -12.99
N ALA A 82 3.41 4.47 -13.67
CA ALA A 82 3.71 3.48 -14.70
C ALA A 82 4.45 4.09 -15.89
N GLN A 83 4.06 5.28 -16.34
CA GLN A 83 4.75 6.00 -17.41
C GLN A 83 6.18 6.39 -16.99
N LYS A 84 6.36 6.90 -15.76
CA LYS A 84 7.68 7.22 -15.23
C LYS A 84 8.53 5.96 -15.08
N ALA A 85 7.96 4.86 -14.60
CA ALA A 85 8.65 3.58 -14.48
C ALA A 85 9.21 3.10 -15.83
N ARG A 86 8.42 3.21 -16.92
CA ARG A 86 8.90 2.90 -18.28
C ARG A 86 10.12 3.73 -18.68
N GLN A 87 10.08 5.03 -18.41
CA GLN A 87 11.19 5.95 -18.75
C GLN A 87 12.45 5.59 -17.96
N VAL A 88 12.31 5.37 -16.66
CA VAL A 88 13.42 5.01 -15.76
C VAL A 88 14.05 3.68 -16.20
N LEU A 89 13.26 2.63 -16.38
CA LEU A 89 13.78 1.31 -16.74
C LEU A 89 14.41 1.31 -18.14
N LYS A 90 13.85 2.08 -19.08
CA LYS A 90 14.47 2.26 -20.40
C LYS A 90 15.83 2.94 -20.30
N SER A 91 16.01 3.92 -19.43
CA SER A 91 17.31 4.58 -19.20
C SER A 91 18.34 3.68 -18.51
N LEU A 92 17.88 2.56 -17.93
CA LEU A 92 18.71 1.52 -17.30
C LEU A 92 18.88 0.30 -18.22
N ASP A 93 18.58 0.43 -19.53
CA ASP A 93 18.72 -0.61 -20.56
C ASP A 93 18.00 -1.94 -20.23
N TRP A 94 16.82 -1.84 -19.57
CA TRP A 94 16.01 -3.02 -19.31
C TRP A 94 15.34 -3.55 -20.58
N PRO A 95 15.14 -4.88 -20.70
CA PRO A 95 14.40 -5.46 -21.82
C PRO A 95 12.95 -4.97 -21.86
N ASP A 96 12.42 -4.65 -23.04
CA ASP A 96 11.07 -4.13 -23.24
C ASP A 96 9.99 -4.98 -22.57
N ALA A 97 10.10 -6.31 -22.65
CA ALA A 97 9.15 -7.23 -22.01
C ALA A 97 9.12 -7.08 -20.48
N LYS A 98 10.25 -6.85 -19.82
CA LYS A 98 10.30 -6.58 -18.38
C LYS A 98 9.76 -5.17 -18.05
N ILE A 99 10.06 -4.18 -18.88
CA ILE A 99 9.52 -2.82 -18.74
C ILE A 99 8.00 -2.85 -18.80
N ASP A 100 7.42 -3.60 -19.74
CA ASP A 100 5.97 -3.75 -19.88
C ASP A 100 5.35 -4.45 -18.67
N ALA A 101 5.99 -5.49 -18.16
CA ALA A 101 5.53 -6.21 -16.96
C ALA A 101 5.55 -5.33 -15.70
N VAL A 102 6.63 -4.57 -15.48
CA VAL A 102 6.73 -3.61 -14.38
C VAL A 102 5.69 -2.53 -14.49
N ALA A 103 5.54 -1.91 -15.67
CA ALA A 103 4.58 -0.84 -15.88
C ALA A 103 3.13 -1.30 -15.68
N HIS A 104 2.78 -2.52 -16.13
CA HIS A 104 1.46 -3.09 -15.86
C HIS A 104 1.25 -3.32 -14.36
N ALA A 105 2.23 -3.88 -13.66
CA ALA A 105 2.13 -4.08 -12.21
C ALA A 105 1.96 -2.75 -11.46
N VAL A 106 2.74 -1.73 -11.83
CA VAL A 106 2.62 -0.37 -11.28
C VAL A 106 1.27 0.25 -11.58
N GLU A 107 0.74 0.14 -12.80
CA GLU A 107 -0.57 0.71 -13.14
C GLU A 107 -1.71 0.00 -12.37
N ALA A 108 -1.65 -1.33 -12.28
CA ALA A 108 -2.71 -2.15 -11.69
C ALA A 108 -2.65 -2.25 -10.16
N HIS A 109 -1.59 -1.73 -9.47
CA HIS A 109 -1.51 -1.86 -8.02
C HIS A 109 -2.62 -1.10 -7.30
N SER A 110 -2.99 0.08 -7.82
CA SER A 110 -4.01 0.93 -7.21
C SER A 110 -5.42 0.45 -7.53
N PHE A 111 -6.19 0.16 -6.49
CA PHE A 111 -7.59 -0.22 -6.66
C PHE A 111 -8.43 0.87 -7.35
N SER A 112 -8.12 2.15 -7.09
CA SER A 112 -8.83 3.29 -7.68
C SER A 112 -8.56 3.48 -9.18
N ALA A 113 -7.50 2.88 -9.73
CA ALA A 113 -7.21 2.93 -11.15
C ALA A 113 -8.15 2.04 -11.99
N CYS A 114 -8.87 1.11 -11.37
CA CYS A 114 -9.77 0.16 -12.03
C CYS A 114 -9.08 -0.65 -13.15
N VAL A 115 -7.77 -0.90 -13.01
CA VAL A 115 -6.99 -1.75 -13.93
C VAL A 115 -6.90 -3.15 -13.35
N VAL A 116 -7.34 -4.14 -14.11
CA VAL A 116 -7.29 -5.55 -13.67
C VAL A 116 -5.84 -6.05 -13.68
N PRO A 117 -5.31 -6.59 -12.56
CA PRO A 117 -3.98 -7.18 -12.52
C PRO A 117 -4.00 -8.53 -13.25
N THR A 118 -3.41 -8.59 -14.46
CA THR A 118 -3.43 -9.79 -15.30
C THR A 118 -2.21 -10.69 -15.11
N THR A 119 -1.05 -10.11 -14.73
CA THR A 119 0.15 -10.89 -14.44
C THR A 119 0.24 -11.27 -12.96
N LEU A 120 1.06 -12.27 -12.64
CA LEU A 120 1.27 -12.68 -11.25
C LEU A 120 1.93 -11.56 -10.44
N GLU A 121 2.92 -10.87 -11.03
CA GLU A 121 3.63 -9.76 -10.38
C GLU A 121 2.67 -8.61 -10.06
N ALA A 122 1.73 -8.28 -10.96
CA ALA A 122 0.72 -7.27 -10.71
C ALA A 122 -0.23 -7.67 -9.57
N LYS A 123 -0.64 -8.94 -9.50
CA LYS A 123 -1.46 -9.48 -8.41
C LYS A 123 -0.72 -9.43 -7.08
N VAL A 124 0.55 -9.84 -7.08
CA VAL A 124 1.39 -9.83 -5.88
C VAL A 124 1.64 -8.41 -5.38
N LEU A 125 1.94 -7.46 -6.26
CA LEU A 125 2.15 -6.06 -5.87
C LEU A 125 0.88 -5.43 -5.29
N GLN A 126 -0.27 -5.64 -5.94
CA GLN A 126 -1.56 -5.13 -5.44
C GLN A 126 -1.87 -5.66 -4.04
N ASP A 127 -1.66 -6.97 -3.83
CA ASP A 127 -1.85 -7.60 -2.52
C ASP A 127 -0.84 -7.05 -1.48
N ALA A 128 0.42 -6.91 -1.86
CA ALA A 128 1.49 -6.47 -0.97
C ALA A 128 1.30 -5.03 -0.46
N ASP A 129 0.91 -4.12 -1.35
CA ASP A 129 0.58 -2.74 -1.02
C ASP A 129 -0.67 -2.68 -0.13
N ARG A 130 -1.73 -3.38 -0.50
CA ARG A 130 -2.97 -3.43 0.27
C ARG A 130 -2.77 -4.00 1.68
N LEU A 131 -1.88 -4.98 1.84
CA LEU A 131 -1.48 -5.48 3.15
C LEU A 131 -0.87 -4.38 4.04
N ASP A 132 -0.14 -3.40 3.51
CA ASP A 132 0.44 -2.31 4.30
C ASP A 132 -0.62 -1.36 4.89
N ALA A 133 -1.83 -1.35 4.32
CA ALA A 133 -2.94 -0.55 4.81
C ALA A 133 -3.70 -1.18 5.98
N ILE A 134 -3.47 -2.46 6.32
CA ILE A 134 -4.21 -3.21 7.33
C ILE A 134 -3.30 -3.82 8.40
N GLY A 135 -3.90 -4.37 9.47
CA GLY A 135 -3.18 -4.87 10.64
C GLY A 135 -2.64 -3.73 11.52
N MET A 136 -1.64 -4.01 12.36
CA MET A 136 -1.13 -3.02 13.32
C MET A 136 -0.50 -1.79 12.67
N VAL A 137 0.09 -1.94 11.46
CA VAL A 137 0.56 -0.79 10.67
C VAL A 137 -0.63 0.06 10.22
N GLY A 138 -1.72 -0.57 9.78
CA GLY A 138 -2.97 0.11 9.44
C GLY A 138 -3.56 0.89 10.62
N VAL A 139 -3.55 0.31 11.84
CA VAL A 139 -3.94 1.00 13.10
C VAL A 139 -3.10 2.26 13.29
N ALA A 140 -1.78 2.13 13.28
CA ALA A 140 -0.87 3.27 13.50
C ALA A 140 -1.07 4.37 12.43
N ARG A 141 -1.20 4.00 11.16
CA ARG A 141 -1.45 4.95 10.07
C ARG A 141 -2.81 5.65 10.20
N CYS A 142 -3.84 4.93 10.63
CA CYS A 142 -5.17 5.51 10.85
C CYS A 142 -5.10 6.67 11.85
N PHE A 143 -4.54 6.44 13.02
CA PHE A 143 -4.43 7.48 14.06
C PHE A 143 -3.45 8.61 13.68
N TYR A 144 -2.36 8.29 12.97
CA TYR A 144 -1.45 9.30 12.44
C TYR A 144 -2.17 10.25 11.48
N VAL A 145 -2.95 9.71 10.53
CA VAL A 145 -3.71 10.52 9.56
C VAL A 145 -4.83 11.28 10.25
N ALA A 146 -5.58 10.64 11.15
CA ALA A 146 -6.64 11.28 11.93
C ALA A 146 -6.12 12.47 12.74
N GLY A 147 -4.96 12.32 13.41
CA GLY A 147 -4.31 13.41 14.13
C GLY A 147 -3.92 14.59 13.24
N ARG A 148 -3.42 14.32 12.01
CA ARG A 148 -3.12 15.37 11.03
C ARG A 148 -4.35 16.09 10.51
N MET A 149 -5.50 15.40 10.45
CA MET A 149 -6.80 15.96 10.04
C MET A 149 -7.53 16.68 11.18
N GLY A 150 -7.05 16.53 12.42
CA GLY A 150 -7.75 17.07 13.61
C GLY A 150 -9.01 16.28 13.98
N SER A 151 -9.14 15.04 13.52
CA SER A 151 -10.25 14.16 13.87
C SER A 151 -10.13 13.69 15.32
N ALA A 152 -11.28 13.53 16.02
CA ALA A 152 -11.32 12.92 17.35
C ALA A 152 -11.04 11.41 17.26
N LEU A 153 -10.64 10.80 18.38
CA LEU A 153 -10.41 9.35 18.42
C LEU A 153 -11.73 8.59 18.20
N TYR A 154 -12.78 9.00 18.92
CA TYR A 154 -14.15 8.45 18.86
C TYR A 154 -15.17 9.51 19.30
N ASP A 155 -16.46 9.23 19.15
CA ASP A 155 -17.55 10.06 19.67
C ASP A 155 -17.79 9.70 21.16
N PRO A 156 -17.56 10.60 22.12
CA PRO A 156 -17.73 10.28 23.53
C PRO A 156 -19.20 10.05 23.93
N ALA A 157 -20.16 10.50 23.12
CA ALA A 157 -21.59 10.27 23.38
C ALA A 157 -22.09 8.92 22.84
N ASP A 158 -21.50 8.43 21.75
CA ASP A 158 -21.82 7.13 21.14
C ASP A 158 -20.56 6.51 20.51
N PRO A 159 -19.64 5.98 21.34
CA PRO A 159 -18.35 5.46 20.89
C PRO A 159 -18.46 4.31 19.86
N HIS A 160 -19.54 3.55 19.95
CA HIS A 160 -19.77 2.39 19.09
C HIS A 160 -20.58 2.70 17.83
N ALA A 161 -20.99 3.95 17.62
CA ALA A 161 -21.93 4.35 16.56
C ALA A 161 -23.16 3.43 16.52
N SER A 162 -23.80 3.27 17.71
CA SER A 162 -25.00 2.43 17.86
C SER A 162 -26.25 3.15 17.39
N GLU A 163 -26.32 4.47 17.61
CA GLU A 163 -27.47 5.34 17.29
C GLU A 163 -27.17 6.36 16.18
N ARG A 164 -25.91 6.49 15.78
CA ARG A 164 -25.44 7.40 14.72
C ARG A 164 -24.87 6.66 13.53
N GLU A 165 -24.80 7.32 12.39
CA GLU A 165 -24.04 6.83 11.25
C GLU A 165 -22.52 6.95 11.51
N LEU A 166 -21.75 6.06 10.87
CA LEU A 166 -20.29 6.12 10.90
C LEU A 166 -19.81 7.36 10.13
N ASP A 167 -18.88 8.12 10.75
CA ASP A 167 -18.25 9.31 10.15
C ASP A 167 -16.74 9.27 10.37
N ASP A 168 -16.01 8.70 9.42
CA ASP A 168 -14.56 8.53 9.47
C ASP A 168 -13.77 9.83 9.17
N THR A 169 -14.45 10.91 8.85
CA THR A 169 -13.83 12.24 8.76
C THR A 169 -13.74 12.90 10.13
N ARG A 170 -14.68 12.62 11.02
CA ARG A 170 -14.74 13.17 12.37
C ARG A 170 -14.10 12.27 13.42
N PHE A 171 -14.24 10.95 13.27
CA PHE A 171 -13.86 9.96 14.27
C PHE A 171 -12.94 8.90 13.70
N ALA A 172 -11.72 8.79 14.24
CA ALA A 172 -10.70 7.86 13.76
C ALA A 172 -11.16 6.40 13.83
N ILE A 173 -11.87 6.02 14.91
CA ILE A 173 -12.31 4.63 15.11
C ILE A 173 -13.33 4.18 14.07
N ASP A 174 -14.13 5.09 13.53
CA ASP A 174 -15.13 4.77 12.51
C ASP A 174 -14.46 4.30 11.21
N HIS A 175 -13.24 4.79 10.91
CA HIS A 175 -12.47 4.38 9.73
C HIS A 175 -12.14 2.88 9.68
N PHE A 176 -12.08 2.24 10.84
CA PHE A 176 -11.88 0.78 10.90
C PHE A 176 -13.06 0.04 10.27
N ARG A 177 -14.29 0.47 10.55
CA ARG A 177 -15.51 -0.16 10.05
C ARG A 177 -15.87 0.29 8.63
N THR A 178 -15.68 1.59 8.32
CA THR A 178 -15.98 2.12 6.99
C THR A 178 -15.00 1.58 5.94
N LYS A 179 -13.72 1.34 6.31
CA LYS A 179 -12.67 1.02 5.34
C LYS A 179 -11.75 -0.14 5.74
N LEU A 180 -11.04 -0.07 6.88
CA LEU A 180 -9.91 -0.98 7.12
C LEU A 180 -10.31 -2.47 7.16
N LEU A 181 -11.41 -2.81 7.83
CA LEU A 181 -11.93 -4.19 7.87
C LEU A 181 -12.36 -4.66 6.47
N ARG A 182 -12.92 -3.78 5.64
CA ARG A 182 -13.33 -4.10 4.26
C ARG A 182 -12.13 -4.32 3.35
N LEU A 183 -11.01 -3.63 3.59
CA LEU A 183 -9.78 -3.81 2.81
C LEU A 183 -9.17 -5.22 2.97
N SER A 184 -9.56 -5.99 3.96
CA SER A 184 -9.09 -7.35 4.17
C SER A 184 -9.67 -8.40 3.20
N THR A 185 -10.54 -7.99 2.28
CA THR A 185 -11.19 -8.88 1.27
C THR A 185 -10.76 -8.54 -0.15
N GLY A 186 -10.95 -9.46 -1.10
CA GLY A 186 -10.67 -9.21 -2.52
C GLY A 186 -9.18 -9.21 -2.87
N PHE A 187 -8.36 -9.97 -2.15
CA PHE A 187 -6.97 -10.25 -2.50
C PHE A 187 -6.88 -11.17 -3.71
N GLN A 188 -5.83 -11.03 -4.50
CA GLN A 188 -5.64 -11.70 -5.78
C GLN A 188 -4.93 -13.05 -5.64
N THR A 189 -4.09 -13.22 -4.60
CA THR A 189 -3.29 -14.43 -4.37
C THR A 189 -3.77 -15.20 -3.15
N VAL A 190 -3.51 -16.51 -3.12
CA VAL A 190 -3.85 -17.36 -1.96
C VAL A 190 -3.06 -16.93 -0.74
N THR A 191 -1.77 -16.65 -0.92
CA THR A 191 -0.88 -16.23 0.17
C THR A 191 -1.26 -14.84 0.68
N GLY A 192 -1.54 -13.88 -0.21
CA GLY A 192 -2.05 -12.55 0.15
C GLY A 192 -3.33 -12.61 0.97
N THR A 193 -4.29 -13.45 0.54
CA THR A 193 -5.55 -13.68 1.27
C THR A 193 -5.30 -14.20 2.69
N ARG A 194 -4.42 -15.18 2.86
CA ARG A 194 -4.08 -15.73 4.20
C ARG A 194 -3.44 -14.65 5.10
N MET A 195 -2.53 -13.86 4.55
CA MET A 195 -1.91 -12.76 5.28
C MET A 195 -2.93 -11.68 5.67
N ALA A 196 -3.89 -11.38 4.79
CA ALA A 196 -4.95 -10.42 5.04
C ALA A 196 -5.89 -10.87 6.18
N ILE A 197 -6.27 -12.15 6.23
CA ILE A 197 -7.06 -12.72 7.34
C ILE A 197 -6.36 -12.47 8.68
N VAL A 198 -5.07 -12.81 8.79
CA VAL A 198 -4.30 -12.60 10.02
C VAL A 198 -4.26 -11.12 10.41
N ARG A 199 -4.15 -10.21 9.44
CA ARG A 199 -4.13 -8.76 9.70
C ARG A 199 -5.50 -8.22 10.07
N ARG A 200 -6.57 -8.75 9.48
CA ARG A 200 -7.95 -8.44 9.86
C ARG A 200 -8.23 -8.82 11.32
N ASP A 201 -7.80 -10.02 11.72
CA ASP A 201 -8.00 -10.49 13.09
C ASP A 201 -7.25 -9.62 14.12
N ARG A 202 -6.10 -9.03 13.71
CA ARG A 202 -5.39 -8.03 14.53
C ARG A 202 -6.14 -6.70 14.61
N LEU A 203 -6.76 -6.25 13.52
CA LEU A 203 -7.60 -5.05 13.52
C LEU A 203 -8.82 -5.25 14.43
N GLN A 204 -9.48 -6.41 14.33
CA GLN A 204 -10.64 -6.71 15.15
C GLN A 204 -10.26 -6.75 16.63
N ARG A 205 -9.18 -7.46 16.98
CA ARG A 205 -8.68 -7.51 18.37
C ARG A 205 -8.36 -6.12 18.90
N PHE A 206 -7.70 -5.27 18.10
CA PHE A 206 -7.45 -3.89 18.50
C PHE A 206 -8.75 -3.14 18.81
N LEU A 207 -9.80 -3.31 17.98
CA LEU A 207 -11.10 -2.66 18.21
C LEU A 207 -11.76 -3.15 19.48
N ASP A 208 -11.70 -4.45 19.75
CA ASP A 208 -12.29 -5.08 20.95
C ASP A 208 -11.57 -4.56 22.21
N GLU A 209 -10.23 -4.60 22.23
CA GLU A 209 -9.41 -4.11 23.35
C GLU A 209 -9.58 -2.59 23.55
N PHE A 210 -9.66 -1.80 22.47
CA PHE A 210 -9.89 -0.36 22.54
C PHE A 210 -11.29 -0.03 23.09
N ALA A 211 -12.30 -0.83 22.73
CA ALA A 211 -13.66 -0.65 23.23
C ALA A 211 -13.81 -0.92 24.74
N ASP A 212 -12.96 -1.80 25.29
CA ASP A 212 -12.93 -2.11 26.73
C ASP A 212 -12.35 -0.95 27.58
N GLU A 213 -11.64 -0.01 26.94
CA GLU A 213 -10.97 1.12 27.62
C GLU A 213 -11.77 2.43 27.57
N ILE A 214 -12.93 2.50 26.86
CA ILE A 214 -13.70 3.73 26.62
C ILE A 214 -15.15 3.65 27.10
#